data_7cb0b7f59ded39b200b97c2a0d8a933d
#
_entry.id   7cb0b7f59ded39b200b97c2a0d8a933d
#
_cell.length_a   1.000
_cell.length_b   1.000
_cell.length_c   1.000
_cell.angle_alpha   90.00
_cell.angle_beta   90.00
_cell.angle_gamma   90.00
#
_symmetry.space_group_name_H-M   'P 1'
#
loop_
_entity.id
_entity.type
_entity.pdbx_description
1 polymer ?
#
loop_
_entity_poly.entity_id
_entity_poly.type
_entity_poly.pdbx_seq_one_letter_code
_entity_poly.pdbx_strand_id
1 'polypeptide(L)'
;MENNVDLFLSGWIETNLHYAILFVPLFAFAEACIGIGLFVSGIFLVAVSSIVVDQQLASLPLIALLAFIGAVAGDHVGFYIGRWVGPHFHQIGVVEKRKASFERAEKMIRCYGPLAVFIGRFIPAIRSIIPALLGITEFEKIKFSILDSLACLLWASALAVIVYGIDNIF
;
A
#
# COMPACT_ATOMS: atom_id res chain seq x y z
N MET A 1 -14.66 -22.16 -32.70
CA MET A 1 -13.47 -21.30 -32.61
C MET A 1 -13.25 -20.74 -31.19
N GLU A 2 -14.30 -20.59 -30.37
CA GLU A 2 -14.20 -20.13 -28.96
C GLU A 2 -13.37 -21.09 -28.08
N ASN A 3 -13.53 -22.39 -28.20
CA ASN A 3 -12.86 -23.38 -27.35
C ASN A 3 -11.30 -23.36 -27.41
N ASN A 4 -10.70 -22.91 -28.51
CA ASN A 4 -9.22 -22.88 -28.63
C ASN A 4 -8.62 -21.68 -27.91
N VAL A 5 -9.33 -20.54 -27.86
CA VAL A 5 -8.90 -19.35 -27.13
C VAL A 5 -9.01 -19.58 -25.62
N ASP A 6 -10.11 -20.21 -25.19
CA ASP A 6 -10.32 -20.54 -23.79
C ASP A 6 -9.30 -21.55 -23.26
N LEU A 7 -8.98 -22.57 -24.05
CA LEU A 7 -7.92 -23.55 -23.73
C LEU A 7 -6.53 -22.93 -23.71
N PHE A 8 -6.26 -21.99 -24.61
CA PHE A 8 -4.99 -21.27 -24.63
C PHE A 8 -4.85 -20.33 -23.42
N LEU A 9 -5.93 -19.59 -23.10
CA LEU A 9 -5.95 -18.68 -21.96
C LEU A 9 -5.86 -19.44 -20.62
N SER A 10 -6.60 -20.53 -20.47
CA SER A 10 -6.55 -21.36 -19.24
C SER A 10 -5.16 -21.96 -19.06
N GLY A 11 -4.57 -22.55 -20.10
CA GLY A 11 -3.21 -23.09 -20.04
C GLY A 11 -2.12 -22.03 -19.76
N TRP A 12 -2.30 -20.82 -20.31
CA TRP A 12 -1.39 -19.71 -20.02
C TRP A 12 -1.53 -19.20 -18.56
N ILE A 13 -2.76 -19.10 -18.08
CA ILE A 13 -3.06 -18.72 -16.70
C ILE A 13 -2.48 -19.75 -15.73
N GLU A 14 -2.74 -21.04 -15.93
CA GLU A 14 -2.22 -22.12 -15.09
C GLU A 14 -0.68 -22.12 -15.04
N THR A 15 -0.02 -21.93 -16.19
CA THR A 15 1.45 -21.90 -16.27
C THR A 15 2.05 -20.69 -15.58
N ASN A 16 1.33 -19.56 -15.55
CA ASN A 16 1.85 -18.29 -15.02
C ASN A 16 1.25 -17.92 -13.65
N LEU A 17 0.40 -18.74 -13.10
CA LEU A 17 -0.31 -18.45 -11.85
C LEU A 17 0.65 -18.22 -10.66
N HIS A 18 1.80 -18.88 -10.66
CA HIS A 18 2.83 -18.68 -9.64
C HIS A 18 3.42 -17.25 -9.61
N TYR A 19 3.33 -16.50 -10.73
CA TYR A 19 3.71 -15.09 -10.73
C TYR A 19 2.69 -14.19 -10.02
N ALA A 20 1.49 -14.70 -9.74
CA ALA A 20 0.46 -13.94 -9.02
C ALA A 20 0.94 -13.47 -7.64
N ILE A 21 1.83 -14.23 -7.01
CA ILE A 21 2.44 -13.85 -5.72
C ILE A 21 3.22 -12.52 -5.79
N LEU A 22 3.80 -12.19 -6.94
CA LEU A 22 4.57 -10.94 -7.14
C LEU A 22 3.68 -9.71 -7.17
N PHE A 23 2.38 -9.87 -7.49
CA PHE A 23 1.43 -8.76 -7.45
C PHE A 23 1.13 -8.31 -6.03
N VAL A 24 1.28 -9.17 -5.02
CA VAL A 24 1.05 -8.80 -3.61
C VAL A 24 1.96 -7.64 -3.18
N PRO A 25 3.30 -7.76 -3.22
CA PRO A 25 4.17 -6.65 -2.85
C PRO A 25 4.07 -5.46 -3.83
N LEU A 26 3.78 -5.73 -5.12
CA LEU A 26 3.61 -4.67 -6.12
C LEU A 26 2.38 -3.80 -5.82
N PHE A 27 1.23 -4.40 -5.54
CA PHE A 27 0.02 -3.65 -5.18
C PHE A 27 0.17 -2.97 -3.82
N ALA A 28 0.79 -3.63 -2.83
CA ALA A 28 1.07 -3.02 -1.54
C ALA A 28 1.98 -1.79 -1.68
N PHE A 29 3.02 -1.87 -2.52
CA PHE A 29 3.89 -0.76 -2.86
C PHE A 29 3.13 0.37 -3.57
N ALA A 30 2.38 0.03 -4.63
CA ALA A 30 1.63 1.01 -5.41
C ALA A 30 0.58 1.74 -4.56
N GLU A 31 -0.09 1.00 -3.66
CA GLU A 31 -1.07 1.56 -2.72
C GLU A 31 -0.44 2.47 -1.66
N ALA A 32 0.79 2.19 -1.23
CA ALA A 32 1.53 3.01 -0.29
C ALA A 32 2.20 4.22 -0.97
N CYS A 33 2.59 4.09 -2.24
CA CYS A 33 3.33 5.11 -2.96
C CYS A 33 2.51 6.39 -3.16
N ILE A 34 3.13 7.55 -2.89
CA ILE A 34 2.48 8.85 -3.09
C ILE A 34 2.08 9.05 -4.56
N GLY A 35 0.88 9.58 -4.75
CA GLY A 35 0.31 9.81 -6.08
C GLY A 35 -0.39 8.56 -6.64
N ILE A 36 0.26 7.42 -6.70
CA ILE A 36 -0.32 6.16 -7.19
C ILE A 36 -1.35 5.63 -6.18
N GLY A 37 -1.02 5.63 -4.89
CA GLY A 37 -1.89 5.14 -3.81
C GLY A 37 -3.20 5.91 -3.64
N LEU A 38 -3.34 7.08 -4.27
CA LEU A 38 -4.61 7.81 -4.33
C LEU A 38 -5.60 7.19 -5.34
N PHE A 39 -5.12 6.36 -6.25
CA PHE A 39 -5.90 5.71 -7.32
C PHE A 39 -6.01 4.21 -7.13
N VAL A 40 -5.01 3.58 -6.50
CA VAL A 40 -4.98 2.14 -6.23
C VAL A 40 -5.76 1.87 -4.95
N SER A 41 -6.83 1.09 -5.07
CA SER A 41 -7.64 0.68 -3.92
C SER A 41 -7.08 -0.59 -3.28
N GLY A 42 -7.04 -0.65 -1.94
CA GLY A 42 -6.68 -1.84 -1.17
C GLY A 42 -7.54 -3.08 -1.49
N ILE A 43 -8.70 -2.88 -2.12
CA ILE A 43 -9.56 -3.98 -2.58
C ILE A 43 -8.81 -4.89 -3.56
N PHE A 44 -7.99 -4.33 -4.47
CA PHE A 44 -7.19 -5.13 -5.39
C PHE A 44 -6.16 -5.99 -4.65
N LEU A 45 -5.53 -5.44 -3.62
CA LEU A 45 -4.58 -6.20 -2.80
C LEU A 45 -5.26 -7.34 -2.05
N VAL A 46 -6.43 -7.09 -1.46
CA VAL A 46 -7.24 -8.14 -0.80
C VAL A 46 -7.64 -9.21 -1.80
N ALA A 47 -8.16 -8.83 -2.98
CA ALA A 47 -8.59 -9.79 -4.01
C ALA A 47 -7.43 -10.66 -4.49
N VAL A 48 -6.29 -10.06 -4.83
CA VAL A 48 -5.10 -10.83 -5.26
C VAL A 48 -4.59 -11.73 -4.13
N SER A 49 -4.54 -11.23 -2.90
CA SER A 49 -4.09 -12.02 -1.74
C SER A 49 -5.01 -13.21 -1.49
N SER A 50 -6.34 -13.04 -1.59
CA SER A 50 -7.31 -14.12 -1.44
C SER A 50 -7.14 -15.18 -2.53
N ILE A 51 -6.98 -14.78 -3.80
CA ILE A 51 -6.73 -15.72 -4.91
C ILE A 51 -5.44 -16.51 -4.67
N VAL A 52 -4.37 -15.86 -4.23
CA VAL A 52 -3.08 -16.51 -3.99
C VAL A 52 -3.16 -17.54 -2.85
N VAL A 53 -3.97 -17.26 -1.80
CA VAL A 53 -4.24 -18.22 -0.71
C VAL A 53 -5.11 -19.36 -1.18
N ASP A 54 -6.25 -19.07 -1.81
CA ASP A 54 -7.22 -20.05 -2.30
C ASP A 54 -6.56 -21.07 -3.25
N GLN A 55 -5.73 -20.58 -4.18
CA GLN A 55 -4.96 -21.40 -5.11
C GLN A 55 -3.73 -22.08 -4.46
N GLN A 56 -3.55 -21.96 -3.15
CA GLN A 56 -2.43 -22.54 -2.38
C GLN A 56 -1.03 -22.18 -2.91
N LEU A 57 -0.92 -21.04 -3.60
CA LEU A 57 0.35 -20.57 -4.17
C LEU A 57 1.30 -20.02 -3.12
N ALA A 58 0.76 -19.46 -2.03
CA ALA A 58 1.54 -18.96 -0.91
C ALA A 58 0.78 -19.08 0.41
N SER A 59 1.53 -19.26 1.49
CA SER A 59 0.98 -19.24 2.83
C SER A 59 0.58 -17.82 3.25
N LEU A 60 -0.44 -17.71 4.10
CA LEU A 60 -0.90 -16.42 4.62
C LEU A 60 0.20 -15.58 5.29
N PRO A 61 1.12 -16.15 6.12
CA PRO A 61 2.24 -15.40 6.66
C PRO A 61 3.19 -14.83 5.59
N LEU A 62 3.39 -15.58 4.49
CA LEU A 62 4.23 -15.10 3.39
C LEU A 62 3.59 -13.93 2.67
N ILE A 63 2.27 -13.97 2.46
CA ILE A 63 1.52 -12.86 1.87
C ILE A 63 1.60 -11.62 2.77
N ALA A 64 1.40 -11.78 4.07
CA ALA A 64 1.53 -10.67 5.03
C ALA A 64 2.95 -10.06 5.00
N LEU A 65 3.99 -10.90 4.92
CA LEU A 65 5.38 -10.44 4.81
C LEU A 65 5.63 -9.68 3.50
N LEU A 66 5.14 -10.19 2.38
CA LEU A 66 5.30 -9.54 1.07
C LEU A 66 4.54 -8.19 1.01
N ALA A 67 3.32 -8.15 1.54
CA ALA A 67 2.55 -6.93 1.66
C ALA A 67 3.24 -5.91 2.58
N PHE A 68 3.79 -6.36 3.71
CA PHE A 68 4.58 -5.53 4.61
C PHE A 68 5.78 -4.89 3.90
N ILE A 69 6.59 -5.69 3.20
CA ILE A 69 7.78 -5.21 2.48
C ILE A 69 7.38 -4.19 1.40
N GLY A 70 6.36 -4.50 0.60
CA GLY A 70 5.85 -3.60 -0.42
C GLY A 70 5.38 -2.27 0.16
N ALA A 71 4.63 -2.32 1.25
CA ALA A 71 4.10 -1.14 1.91
C ALA A 71 5.20 -0.24 2.50
N VAL A 72 6.16 -0.83 3.24
CA VAL A 72 7.31 -0.09 3.79
C VAL A 72 8.11 0.57 2.66
N ALA A 73 8.39 -0.15 1.58
CA ALA A 73 9.11 0.40 0.43
C ALA A 73 8.36 1.60 -0.18
N GLY A 74 7.04 1.49 -0.38
CA GLY A 74 6.21 2.57 -0.93
C GLY A 74 6.19 3.82 -0.06
N ASP A 75 6.03 3.65 1.25
CA ASP A 75 6.01 4.76 2.20
C ASP A 75 7.39 5.45 2.29
N HIS A 76 8.48 4.69 2.28
CA HIS A 76 9.83 5.26 2.24
C HIS A 76 10.08 6.04 0.94
N VAL A 77 9.64 5.53 -0.21
CA VAL A 77 9.70 6.29 -1.47
C VAL A 77 8.93 7.61 -1.33
N GLY A 78 7.72 7.58 -0.78
CA GLY A 78 6.93 8.78 -0.51
C GLY A 78 7.65 9.77 0.40
N PHE A 79 8.23 9.29 1.50
CA PHE A 79 8.99 10.10 2.45
C PHE A 79 10.21 10.77 1.82
N TYR A 80 11.01 10.01 1.05
CA TYR A 80 12.20 10.57 0.41
C TYR A 80 11.86 11.51 -0.74
N ILE A 81 10.80 11.24 -1.51
CA ILE A 81 10.29 12.17 -2.52
C ILE A 81 9.86 13.48 -1.84
N GLY A 82 9.08 13.41 -0.76
CA GLY A 82 8.67 14.58 0.00
C GLY A 82 9.87 15.41 0.50
N ARG A 83 10.89 14.73 1.02
CA ARG A 83 12.11 15.36 1.50
C ARG A 83 12.93 16.02 0.38
N TRP A 84 12.97 15.40 -0.80
CA TRP A 84 13.68 15.91 -1.96
C TRP A 84 12.97 17.11 -2.60
N VAL A 85 11.65 17.04 -2.73
CA VAL A 85 10.83 18.11 -3.31
C VAL A 85 10.69 19.30 -2.36
N GLY A 86 10.66 19.04 -1.05
CA GLY A 86 10.61 20.08 -0.02
C GLY A 86 9.43 21.04 -0.18
N PRO A 87 9.66 22.37 0.00
CA PRO A 87 8.59 23.38 -0.05
C PRO A 87 7.85 23.48 -1.37
N HIS A 88 8.46 23.06 -2.48
CA HIS A 88 7.84 23.09 -3.81
C HIS A 88 6.76 22.01 -3.99
N PHE A 89 6.60 21.12 -3.03
CA PHE A 89 5.61 20.04 -3.08
C PHE A 89 4.17 20.55 -3.29
N HIS A 90 3.82 21.67 -2.68
CA HIS A 90 2.48 22.28 -2.82
C HIS A 90 2.17 22.78 -4.24
N GLN A 91 3.18 22.95 -5.09
CA GLN A 91 3.03 23.41 -6.48
C GLN A 91 2.83 22.25 -7.47
N ILE A 92 2.89 20.99 -6.99
CA ILE A 92 2.69 19.82 -7.83
C ILE A 92 1.19 19.67 -8.15
N GLY A 93 0.85 19.51 -9.42
CA GLY A 93 -0.55 19.46 -9.87
C GLY A 93 -1.42 18.36 -9.25
N VAL A 94 -0.82 17.27 -8.75
CA VAL A 94 -1.53 16.22 -7.99
C VAL A 94 -1.99 16.74 -6.63
N VAL A 95 -1.16 17.55 -5.97
CA VAL A 95 -1.47 18.18 -4.67
C VAL A 95 -2.64 19.14 -4.83
N GLU A 96 -2.61 19.97 -5.88
CA GLU A 96 -3.68 20.93 -6.18
C GLU A 96 -5.03 20.23 -6.42
N LYS A 97 -5.03 19.13 -7.20
CA LYS A 97 -6.24 18.33 -7.46
C LYS A 97 -6.81 17.63 -6.23
N ARG A 98 -5.99 17.38 -5.20
CA ARG A 98 -6.35 16.67 -3.97
C ARG A 98 -6.16 17.51 -2.70
N LYS A 99 -6.26 18.84 -2.82
CA LYS A 99 -6.01 19.81 -1.75
C LYS A 99 -6.67 19.45 -0.41
N ALA A 100 -7.94 19.04 -0.43
CA ALA A 100 -8.66 18.65 0.77
C ALA A 100 -8.03 17.44 1.51
N SER A 101 -7.45 16.48 0.78
CA SER A 101 -6.78 15.33 1.40
C SER A 101 -5.44 15.73 2.02
N PHE A 102 -4.70 16.63 1.36
CA PHE A 102 -3.45 17.17 1.89
C PHE A 102 -3.69 18.01 3.14
N GLU A 103 -4.67 18.91 3.14
CA GLU A 103 -5.04 19.71 4.32
C GLU A 103 -5.46 18.84 5.52
N ARG A 104 -6.18 17.74 5.27
CA ARG A 104 -6.52 16.77 6.31
C ARG A 104 -5.29 16.08 6.88
N ALA A 105 -4.36 15.65 6.03
CA ALA A 105 -3.11 15.03 6.44
C ALA A 105 -2.22 15.99 7.25
N GLU A 106 -2.07 17.24 6.80
CA GLU A 106 -1.35 18.29 7.54
C GLU A 106 -1.98 18.56 8.91
N LYS A 107 -3.31 18.69 8.97
CA LYS A 107 -4.02 18.87 10.24
C LYS A 107 -3.78 17.68 11.18
N MET A 108 -3.77 16.46 10.64
CA MET A 108 -3.50 15.26 11.41
C MET A 108 -2.08 15.24 11.97
N ILE A 109 -1.08 15.61 11.16
CA ILE A 109 0.32 15.73 11.61
C ILE A 109 0.45 16.77 12.72
N ARG A 110 -0.22 17.92 12.57
CA ARG A 110 -0.20 18.99 13.61
C ARG A 110 -0.87 18.54 14.92
N CYS A 111 -1.97 17.77 14.86
CA CYS A 111 -2.70 17.32 16.05
C CYS A 111 -2.04 16.14 16.76
N TYR A 112 -1.53 15.17 16.00
CA TYR A 112 -1.07 13.89 16.54
C TYR A 112 0.45 13.70 16.42
N GLY A 113 1.15 14.64 15.77
CA GLY A 113 2.60 14.55 15.57
C GLY A 113 3.02 13.25 14.91
N PRO A 114 4.06 12.56 15.43
CA PRO A 114 4.54 11.29 14.87
C PRO A 114 3.50 10.17 14.83
N LEU A 115 2.51 10.19 15.72
CA LEU A 115 1.43 9.19 15.74
C LEU A 115 0.51 9.30 14.51
N ALA A 116 0.58 10.40 13.76
CA ALA A 116 -0.13 10.54 12.49
C ALA A 116 0.22 9.43 11.49
N VAL A 117 1.43 8.85 11.56
CA VAL A 117 1.83 7.70 10.74
C VAL A 117 0.88 6.52 10.95
N PHE A 118 0.59 6.19 12.22
CA PHE A 118 -0.33 5.10 12.56
C PHE A 118 -1.77 5.42 12.15
N ILE A 119 -2.30 6.55 12.62
CA ILE A 119 -3.69 6.93 12.40
C ILE A 119 -3.97 7.09 10.90
N GLY A 120 -3.07 7.76 10.20
CA GLY A 120 -3.21 8.05 8.79
C GLY A 120 -3.20 6.82 7.90
N ARG A 121 -2.47 5.78 8.31
CA ARG A 121 -2.38 4.53 7.54
C ARG A 121 -3.73 3.84 7.38
N PHE A 122 -4.61 3.98 8.36
CA PHE A 122 -5.96 3.39 8.31
C PHE A 122 -6.99 4.27 7.59
N ILE A 123 -6.60 5.48 7.15
CA ILE A 123 -7.47 6.39 6.39
C ILE A 123 -7.02 6.38 4.92
N PRO A 124 -7.75 5.70 4.02
CA PRO A 124 -7.33 5.48 2.63
C PRO A 124 -7.00 6.78 1.86
N ALA A 125 -7.76 7.86 2.14
CA ALA A 125 -7.61 9.13 1.44
C ALA A 125 -6.30 9.89 1.72
N ILE A 126 -5.62 9.59 2.83
CA ILE A 126 -4.45 10.36 3.29
C ILE A 126 -3.23 9.49 3.61
N ARG A 127 -3.36 8.17 3.65
CA ARG A 127 -2.28 7.27 4.08
C ARG A 127 -0.99 7.43 3.25
N SER A 128 -1.09 7.53 1.93
CA SER A 128 0.07 7.71 1.05
C SER A 128 0.64 9.15 1.07
N ILE A 129 -0.11 10.10 1.62
CA ILE A 129 0.27 11.51 1.70
C ILE A 129 1.13 11.78 2.94
N ILE A 130 0.83 11.13 4.07
CA ILE A 130 1.49 11.37 5.36
C ILE A 130 3.00 11.14 5.31
N PRO A 131 3.53 10.03 4.73
CA PRO A 131 4.97 9.84 4.58
C PRO A 131 5.66 11.01 3.86
N ALA A 132 5.06 11.49 2.76
CA ALA A 132 5.61 12.59 2.00
C ALA A 132 5.59 13.91 2.77
N LEU A 133 4.51 14.23 3.48
CA LEU A 133 4.43 15.42 4.31
C LEU A 133 5.45 15.39 5.46
N LEU A 134 5.66 14.23 6.07
CA LEU A 134 6.73 14.06 7.07
C LEU A 134 8.12 14.23 6.44
N GLY A 135 8.30 13.81 5.19
CA GLY A 135 9.53 14.09 4.43
C GLY A 135 9.75 15.57 4.22
N ILE A 136 8.72 16.33 3.81
CA ILE A 136 8.76 17.79 3.60
C ILE A 136 9.12 18.54 4.89
N THR A 137 8.58 18.11 6.02
CA THR A 137 8.85 18.71 7.33
C THR A 137 10.20 18.29 7.91
N GLU A 138 11.04 17.63 7.13
CA GLU A 138 12.37 17.14 7.53
C GLU A 138 12.34 16.25 8.79
N PHE A 139 11.25 15.52 9.00
CA PHE A 139 11.12 14.62 10.12
C PHE A 139 12.29 13.63 10.19
N GLU A 140 12.69 13.23 11.39
CA GLU A 140 13.85 12.37 11.62
C GLU A 140 13.67 11.00 10.95
N LYS A 141 14.59 10.62 10.05
CA LYS A 141 14.50 9.41 9.22
C LYS A 141 14.35 8.13 10.04
N ILE A 142 15.14 8.00 11.11
CA ILE A 142 15.14 6.79 11.95
C ILE A 142 13.79 6.65 12.68
N LYS A 143 13.28 7.74 13.25
CA LYS A 143 11.98 7.74 13.91
C LYS A 143 10.86 7.42 12.92
N PHE A 144 10.91 8.01 11.71
CA PHE A 144 9.96 7.67 10.66
C PHE A 144 10.00 6.19 10.33
N SER A 145 11.19 5.63 10.04
CA SER A 145 11.33 4.22 9.66
C SER A 145 10.81 3.25 10.73
N ILE A 146 11.07 3.52 12.01
CA ILE A 146 10.56 2.69 13.11
C ILE A 146 9.03 2.75 13.20
N LEU A 147 8.47 3.98 13.21
CA LEU A 147 7.03 4.18 13.33
C LEU A 147 6.28 3.60 12.12
N ASP A 148 6.81 3.84 10.93
CA ASP A 148 6.25 3.34 9.68
C ASP A 148 6.30 1.81 9.62
N SER A 149 7.43 1.19 9.95
CA SER A 149 7.53 -0.28 9.99
C SER A 149 6.53 -0.89 10.97
N LEU A 150 6.34 -0.32 12.16
CA LEU A 150 5.34 -0.78 13.11
C LEU A 150 3.91 -0.60 12.58
N ALA A 151 3.62 0.52 11.95
CA ALA A 151 2.31 0.78 11.34
C ALA A 151 2.04 -0.16 10.16
N CYS A 152 3.05 -0.43 9.32
CA CYS A 152 2.98 -1.40 8.22
C CYS A 152 2.75 -2.82 8.73
N LEU A 153 3.43 -3.22 9.81
CA LEU A 153 3.26 -4.54 10.41
C LEU A 153 1.83 -4.75 10.92
N LEU A 154 1.29 -3.75 11.62
CA LEU A 154 -0.09 -3.78 12.10
C LEU A 154 -1.09 -3.88 10.93
N TRP A 155 -0.86 -3.10 9.87
CA TRP A 155 -1.70 -3.12 8.68
C TRP A 155 -1.61 -4.44 7.92
N ALA A 156 -0.41 -5.00 7.72
CA ALA A 156 -0.22 -6.30 7.07
C ALA A 156 -0.85 -7.45 7.88
N SER A 157 -0.82 -7.35 9.21
CA SER A 157 -1.52 -8.29 10.09
C SER A 157 -3.05 -8.17 9.93
N ALA A 158 -3.58 -6.95 9.83
CA ALA A 158 -5.00 -6.73 9.56
C ALA A 158 -5.40 -7.28 8.18
N LEU A 159 -4.58 -7.09 7.14
CA LEU A 159 -4.79 -7.67 5.82
C LEU A 159 -4.87 -9.21 5.91
N ALA A 160 -3.94 -9.84 6.63
CA ALA A 160 -3.93 -11.29 6.81
C ALA A 160 -5.21 -11.79 7.50
N VAL A 161 -5.69 -11.08 8.52
CA VAL A 161 -6.96 -11.42 9.20
C VAL A 161 -8.15 -11.32 8.25
N ILE A 162 -8.19 -10.28 7.40
CA ILE A 162 -9.27 -10.10 6.41
C ILE A 162 -9.24 -11.24 5.38
N VAL A 163 -8.06 -11.55 4.82
CA VAL A 163 -7.90 -12.63 3.84
C VAL A 163 -8.29 -13.98 4.45
N TYR A 164 -7.84 -14.27 5.68
CA TYR A 164 -8.23 -15.48 6.40
C TYR A 164 -9.73 -15.56 6.64
N GLY A 165 -10.37 -14.45 6.98
CA GLY A 165 -11.81 -14.38 7.16
C GLY A 165 -12.59 -14.68 5.88
N ILE A 166 -12.13 -14.15 4.74
CA ILE A 166 -12.73 -14.42 3.43
C ILE A 166 -12.59 -15.89 3.07
N ASP A 167 -11.40 -16.46 3.21
CA ASP A 167 -11.10 -17.87 2.89
C ASP A 167 -11.93 -18.88 3.70
N ASN A 168 -12.37 -18.50 4.92
CA ASN A 168 -13.20 -19.37 5.76
C ASN A 168 -14.73 -19.16 5.58
N ILE A 169 -15.15 -18.15 4.84
CA ILE A 169 -16.58 -17.86 4.62
C ILE A 169 -17.06 -18.44 3.28
N PHE A 170 -16.19 -18.53 2.31
CA PHE A 170 -16.47 -19.02 0.95
C PHE A 170 -15.76 -20.33 0.66
#